data_5c4a46a4ee0176551cae1d7e4dfad98a
#
_entry.id   5c4a46a4ee0176551cae1d7e4dfad98a
#
_cell.length_a   1.000
_cell.length_b   1.000
_cell.length_c   1.000
_cell.angle_alpha   90.00
_cell.angle_beta   90.00
_cell.angle_gamma   90.00
#
_symmetry.space_group_name_H-M   'P 1'
#
loop_
_entity.id
_entity.type
_entity.pdbx_description
1 polymer ?
#
loop_
_entity_poly.entity_id
_entity_poly.type
_entity_poly.pdbx_seq_one_letter_code
_entity_poly.pdbx_strand_id
1 'polypeptide(L)'
;MVANCINALNEILYGEGGMAINKPIIHHLLNRMKEFNEWSQCVVLELVARYRPAAHAEVFDIMNLLEERLKHSNSAVVLGATKVFLHLTQDLPEVHAQVYARLRAPMMTLIAGGIFEQGYICLKHIALLASRSPSVFADEFKHFYCRCGEQLVGGGRGWEGRL
;
A
#
# COMPACT_ATOMS: atom_id res chain seq x y z
N MET A 1 -1.88 22.12 7.22
CA MET A 1 -3.30 22.48 7.42
C MET A 1 -4.25 21.54 6.65
N VAL A 2 -4.16 21.42 5.33
CA VAL A 2 -5.11 20.61 4.49
C VAL A 2 -5.29 19.19 5.00
N ALA A 3 -4.24 18.44 5.26
CA ALA A 3 -4.33 17.05 5.75
C ALA A 3 -5.01 16.93 7.12
N ASN A 4 -4.80 17.88 8.02
CA ASN A 4 -5.47 17.88 9.33
C ASN A 4 -6.96 18.17 9.19
N CYS A 5 -7.34 19.08 8.27
CA CYS A 5 -8.76 19.32 7.96
C CYS A 5 -9.42 18.08 7.36
N ILE A 6 -8.73 17.38 6.45
CA ILE A 6 -9.20 16.14 5.84
C ILE A 6 -9.41 15.07 6.92
N ASN A 7 -8.43 14.90 7.82
CA ASN A 7 -8.53 13.92 8.88
C ASN A 7 -9.70 14.23 9.83
N ALA A 8 -9.84 15.49 10.25
CA ALA A 8 -10.94 15.94 11.09
C ALA A 8 -12.32 15.73 10.42
N LEU A 9 -12.44 16.06 9.13
CA LEU A 9 -13.66 15.81 8.36
C LEU A 9 -13.98 14.33 8.25
N ASN A 10 -12.96 13.49 8.02
CA ASN A 10 -13.15 12.04 7.94
C ASN A 10 -13.62 11.45 9.28
N GLU A 11 -13.08 11.93 10.41
CA GLU A 11 -13.52 11.52 11.75
C GLU A 11 -14.95 11.99 12.06
N ILE A 12 -15.29 13.24 11.75
CA ILE A 12 -16.63 13.79 11.99
C ILE A 12 -17.68 13.02 11.18
N LEU A 13 -17.37 12.70 9.92
CA LEU A 13 -18.28 12.02 9.02
C LEU A 13 -18.18 10.49 9.09
N TYR A 14 -17.39 9.95 9.99
CA TYR A 14 -17.16 8.50 10.09
C TYR A 14 -18.46 7.71 10.25
N GLY A 15 -19.42 8.21 11.05
CA GLY A 15 -20.73 7.61 11.25
C GLY A 15 -21.65 7.65 10.02
N GLU A 16 -21.36 8.54 9.05
CA GLU A 16 -22.12 8.72 7.80
C GLU A 16 -21.42 8.06 6.59
N GLY A 17 -20.40 7.23 6.81
CA GLY A 17 -19.62 6.58 5.77
C GLY A 17 -18.36 7.31 5.37
N GLY A 18 -17.98 8.37 6.09
CA GLY A 18 -16.79 9.18 5.87
C GLY A 18 -16.98 10.31 4.86
N MET A 19 -15.91 11.06 4.65
CA MET A 19 -15.91 12.19 3.71
C MET A 19 -16.22 11.73 2.28
N ALA A 20 -17.09 12.45 1.58
CA ALA A 20 -17.36 12.23 0.16
C ALA A 20 -16.07 12.46 -0.67
N ILE A 21 -15.65 11.43 -1.39
CA ILE A 21 -14.42 11.44 -2.18
C ILE A 21 -14.82 11.55 -3.65
N ASN A 22 -14.39 12.63 -4.31
CA ASN A 22 -14.63 12.87 -5.72
C ASN A 22 -13.33 13.09 -6.50
N LYS A 23 -13.40 12.94 -7.82
CA LYS A 23 -12.25 13.07 -8.71
C LYS A 23 -11.46 14.37 -8.55
N PRO A 24 -12.07 15.58 -8.53
CA PRO A 24 -11.34 16.84 -8.38
C PRO A 24 -10.51 16.90 -7.09
N ILE A 25 -11.07 16.42 -5.97
CA ILE A 25 -10.37 16.40 -4.68
C ILE A 25 -9.18 15.46 -4.74
N ILE A 26 -9.36 14.24 -5.25
CA ILE A 26 -8.28 13.25 -5.36
C ILE A 26 -7.13 13.77 -6.23
N HIS A 27 -7.43 14.27 -7.43
CA HIS A 27 -6.39 14.80 -8.32
C HIS A 27 -5.69 16.02 -7.72
N HIS A 28 -6.41 16.92 -7.04
CA HIS A 28 -5.80 18.05 -6.35
C HIS A 28 -4.82 17.60 -5.26
N LEU A 29 -5.19 16.61 -4.44
CA LEU A 29 -4.34 16.07 -3.39
C LEU A 29 -3.12 15.31 -3.94
N LEU A 30 -3.31 14.52 -4.99
CA LEU A 30 -2.23 13.77 -5.63
C LEU A 30 -1.19 14.69 -6.26
N ASN A 31 -1.60 15.74 -6.95
CA ASN A 31 -0.70 16.71 -7.56
C ASN A 31 0.15 17.46 -6.52
N ARG A 32 -0.38 17.63 -5.31
CA ARG A 32 0.32 18.27 -4.19
C ARG A 32 0.97 17.30 -3.22
N MET A 33 1.02 16.01 -3.54
CA MET A 33 1.54 14.97 -2.65
C MET A 33 2.95 15.26 -2.14
N LYS A 34 3.81 15.86 -2.97
CA LYS A 34 5.19 16.22 -2.63
C LYS A 34 5.31 17.35 -1.59
N GLU A 35 4.28 18.19 -1.46
CA GLU A 35 4.24 19.30 -0.49
C GLU A 35 3.85 18.83 0.91
N PHE A 36 3.30 17.63 1.03
CA PHE A 36 2.85 17.08 2.30
C PHE A 36 3.99 16.39 3.06
N ASN A 37 3.99 16.53 4.38
CA ASN A 37 4.83 15.69 5.23
C ASN A 37 4.36 14.23 5.17
N GLU A 38 5.20 13.30 5.63
CA GLU A 38 4.96 11.85 5.54
C GLU A 38 3.64 11.40 6.16
N TRP A 39 3.29 11.94 7.32
CA TRP A 39 2.01 11.67 7.97
C TRP A 39 0.83 12.08 7.11
N SER A 40 0.87 13.29 6.56
CA SER A 40 -0.17 13.80 5.66
C SER A 40 -0.27 13.00 4.37
N GLN A 41 0.86 12.52 3.84
CA GLN A 41 0.88 11.61 2.70
C GLN A 41 0.14 10.30 3.01
N CYS A 42 0.35 9.71 4.20
CA CYS A 42 -0.37 8.50 4.61
C CYS A 42 -1.89 8.73 4.68
N VAL A 43 -2.34 9.86 5.22
CA VAL A 43 -3.77 10.23 5.26
C VAL A 43 -4.35 10.36 3.85
N VAL A 44 -3.65 11.03 2.94
CA VAL A 44 -4.07 11.17 1.55
C VAL A 44 -4.12 9.81 0.84
N LEU A 45 -3.11 8.95 1.04
CA LEU A 45 -3.09 7.61 0.46
C LEU A 45 -4.27 6.74 0.94
N GLU A 46 -4.67 6.87 2.22
CA GLU A 46 -5.84 6.17 2.74
C GLU A 46 -7.14 6.64 2.07
N LEU A 47 -7.28 7.94 1.81
CA LEU A 47 -8.42 8.47 1.05
C LEU A 47 -8.42 7.96 -0.40
N VAL A 48 -7.27 8.01 -1.07
CA VAL A 48 -7.13 7.52 -2.45
C VAL A 48 -7.44 6.02 -2.55
N ALA A 49 -7.07 5.22 -1.54
CA ALA A 49 -7.40 3.80 -1.49
C ALA A 49 -8.92 3.53 -1.43
N ARG A 50 -9.70 4.47 -0.90
CA ARG A 50 -11.18 4.37 -0.83
C ARG A 50 -11.86 4.87 -2.10
N TYR A 51 -11.15 5.65 -2.92
CA TYR A 51 -11.68 6.19 -4.16
C TYR A 51 -11.85 5.10 -5.22
N ARG A 52 -12.94 5.18 -5.96
CA ARG A 52 -13.24 4.29 -7.09
C ARG A 52 -13.31 5.11 -8.37
N PRO A 53 -12.26 5.07 -9.22
CA PRO A 53 -12.27 5.74 -10.52
C PRO A 53 -13.36 5.18 -11.42
N ALA A 54 -14.00 6.07 -12.20
CA ALA A 54 -15.03 5.66 -13.16
C ALA A 54 -14.42 5.13 -14.48
N ALA A 55 -13.18 5.51 -14.79
CA ALA A 55 -12.51 5.16 -16.03
C ALA A 55 -11.17 4.46 -15.77
N HIS A 56 -10.84 3.44 -16.54
CA HIS A 56 -9.55 2.73 -16.45
C HIS A 56 -8.35 3.65 -16.70
N ALA A 57 -8.48 4.63 -17.61
CA ALA A 57 -7.42 5.62 -17.86
C ALA A 57 -7.04 6.38 -16.57
N GLU A 58 -8.03 6.75 -15.76
CA GLU A 58 -7.80 7.43 -14.48
C GLU A 58 -7.04 6.56 -13.46
N VAL A 59 -7.26 5.25 -13.47
CA VAL A 59 -6.49 4.31 -12.65
C VAL A 59 -5.00 4.41 -12.97
N PHE A 60 -4.64 4.40 -14.25
CA PHE A 60 -3.25 4.52 -14.69
C PHE A 60 -2.66 5.89 -14.36
N ASP A 61 -3.42 6.97 -14.51
CA ASP A 61 -2.99 8.32 -14.14
C ASP A 61 -2.65 8.42 -12.66
N ILE A 62 -3.51 7.89 -11.79
CA ILE A 62 -3.28 7.84 -10.34
C ILE A 62 -2.05 6.99 -10.01
N MET A 63 -1.91 5.82 -10.63
CA MET A 63 -0.75 4.94 -10.42
C MET A 63 0.55 5.63 -10.82
N ASN A 64 0.59 6.33 -11.94
CA ASN A 64 1.76 7.06 -12.41
C ASN A 64 2.14 8.21 -11.46
N LEU A 65 1.16 8.95 -10.93
CA LEU A 65 1.40 10.01 -9.93
C LEU A 65 1.97 9.45 -8.62
N LEU A 66 1.62 8.22 -8.26
CA LEU A 66 2.04 7.58 -7.01
C LEU A 66 3.32 6.73 -7.15
N GLU A 67 3.84 6.49 -8.36
CA GLU A 67 4.98 5.60 -8.56
C GLU A 67 6.22 6.02 -7.77
N GLU A 68 6.49 7.33 -7.66
CA GLU A 68 7.60 7.84 -6.85
C GLU A 68 7.44 7.51 -5.36
N ARG A 69 6.22 7.32 -4.87
CA ARG A 69 5.95 6.99 -3.46
C ARG A 69 6.33 5.55 -3.11
N LEU A 70 6.42 4.67 -4.09
CA LEU A 70 6.93 3.32 -3.90
C LEU A 70 8.44 3.27 -3.57
N LYS A 71 9.16 4.35 -3.86
CA LYS A 71 10.60 4.51 -3.56
C LYS A 71 10.85 5.45 -2.38
N HIS A 72 9.81 5.78 -1.61
CA HIS A 72 9.93 6.69 -0.49
C HIS A 72 10.74 6.09 0.66
N SER A 73 11.48 6.93 1.41
CA SER A 73 12.26 6.48 2.57
C SER A 73 11.40 5.96 3.72
N ASN A 74 10.20 6.52 3.88
CA ASN A 74 9.26 6.11 4.93
C ASN A 74 8.41 4.91 4.48
N SER A 75 8.52 3.81 5.21
CA SER A 75 7.82 2.55 4.93
C SER A 75 6.30 2.66 4.97
N ALA A 76 5.74 3.52 5.81
CA ALA A 76 4.28 3.72 5.88
C ALA A 76 3.74 4.34 4.58
N VAL A 77 4.49 5.26 3.97
CA VAL A 77 4.15 5.85 2.67
C VAL A 77 4.21 4.78 1.57
N VAL A 78 5.25 3.95 1.57
CA VAL A 78 5.39 2.83 0.61
C VAL A 78 4.24 1.83 0.75
N LEU A 79 3.90 1.43 1.97
CA LEU A 79 2.78 0.52 2.25
C LEU A 79 1.44 1.12 1.85
N GLY A 80 1.23 2.41 2.13
CA GLY A 80 0.03 3.13 1.71
C GLY A 80 -0.11 3.18 0.20
N ALA A 81 0.98 3.51 -0.53
CA ALA A 81 0.98 3.49 -1.99
C ALA A 81 0.71 2.08 -2.53
N THR A 82 1.35 1.04 -1.97
CA THR A 82 1.09 -0.37 -2.32
C THR A 82 -0.39 -0.72 -2.15
N LYS A 83 -1.01 -0.34 -1.03
CA LYS A 83 -2.43 -0.54 -0.77
C LYS A 83 -3.30 0.11 -1.86
N VAL A 84 -2.99 1.36 -2.24
CA VAL A 84 -3.69 2.07 -3.31
C VAL A 84 -3.62 1.30 -4.64
N PHE A 85 -2.42 0.86 -5.05
CA PHE A 85 -2.25 0.08 -6.28
C PHE A 85 -3.12 -1.17 -6.27
N LEU A 86 -3.15 -1.91 -5.16
CA LEU A 86 -3.94 -3.12 -5.03
C LEU A 86 -5.45 -2.86 -5.08
N HIS A 87 -5.92 -1.79 -4.44
CA HIS A 87 -7.33 -1.44 -4.44
C HIS A 87 -7.81 -0.95 -5.81
N LEU A 88 -7.05 -0.08 -6.46
CA LEU A 88 -7.41 0.48 -7.77
C LEU A 88 -7.43 -0.56 -8.88
N THR A 89 -6.60 -1.60 -8.78
CA THR A 89 -6.50 -2.64 -9.82
C THR A 89 -7.28 -3.91 -9.48
N GLN A 90 -8.12 -3.87 -8.46
CA GLN A 90 -8.86 -5.04 -7.99
C GLN A 90 -9.67 -5.71 -9.11
N ASP A 91 -10.32 -4.90 -9.94
CA ASP A 91 -11.24 -5.34 -10.98
C ASP A 91 -10.58 -5.38 -12.38
N LEU A 92 -9.23 -5.29 -12.45
CA LEU A 92 -8.44 -5.22 -13.68
C LEU A 92 -7.39 -6.34 -13.76
N PRO A 93 -7.79 -7.60 -14.03
CA PRO A 93 -6.88 -8.74 -14.03
C PRO A 93 -5.75 -8.62 -15.06
N GLU A 94 -5.99 -7.93 -16.18
CA GLU A 94 -5.01 -7.72 -17.24
C GLU A 94 -3.79 -6.90 -16.82
N VAL A 95 -3.91 -6.09 -15.77
CA VAL A 95 -2.79 -5.26 -15.27
C VAL A 95 -2.09 -5.85 -14.04
N HIS A 96 -2.59 -6.94 -13.47
CA HIS A 96 -2.03 -7.52 -12.23
C HIS A 96 -0.56 -7.87 -12.36
N ALA A 97 -0.12 -8.44 -13.48
CA ALA A 97 1.29 -8.77 -13.71
C ALA A 97 2.18 -7.52 -13.73
N GLN A 98 1.72 -6.44 -14.35
CA GLN A 98 2.45 -5.16 -14.39
C GLN A 98 2.49 -4.50 -13.02
N VAL A 99 1.40 -4.52 -12.27
CA VAL A 99 1.33 -4.02 -10.89
C VAL A 99 2.29 -4.78 -10.01
N TYR A 100 2.31 -6.11 -10.10
CA TYR A 100 3.26 -6.92 -9.36
C TYR A 100 4.70 -6.56 -9.69
N ALA A 101 5.06 -6.43 -10.96
CA ALA A 101 6.41 -6.05 -11.37
C ALA A 101 6.86 -4.72 -10.75
N ARG A 102 5.94 -3.74 -10.60
CA ARG A 102 6.22 -2.45 -9.94
C ARG A 102 6.33 -2.57 -8.41
N LEU A 103 5.49 -3.40 -7.78
CA LEU A 103 5.43 -3.53 -6.32
C LEU A 103 6.49 -4.48 -5.74
N ARG A 104 7.03 -5.39 -6.56
CA ARG A 104 7.98 -6.43 -6.13
C ARG A 104 9.19 -5.85 -5.39
N ALA A 105 9.92 -4.94 -6.02
CA ALA A 105 11.15 -4.40 -5.45
C ALA A 105 10.90 -3.61 -4.14
N PRO A 106 9.93 -2.69 -4.06
CA PRO A 106 9.58 -2.00 -2.81
C PRO A 106 9.19 -2.97 -1.68
N MET A 107 8.36 -3.96 -1.97
CA MET A 107 7.91 -4.93 -0.95
C MET A 107 9.07 -5.81 -0.47
N MET A 108 9.95 -6.26 -1.38
CA MET A 108 11.14 -7.03 -0.99
C MET A 108 12.09 -6.23 -0.12
N THR A 109 12.26 -4.94 -0.39
CA THR A 109 13.06 -4.04 0.44
C THR A 109 12.48 -3.91 1.85
N LEU A 110 11.17 -3.76 1.98
CA LEU A 110 10.51 -3.67 3.29
C LEU A 110 10.62 -4.98 4.08
N ILE A 111 10.46 -6.12 3.44
CA ILE A 111 10.63 -7.44 4.07
C ILE A 111 12.08 -7.63 4.51
N ALA A 112 13.06 -7.20 3.70
CA ALA A 112 14.48 -7.30 4.02
C ALA A 112 14.90 -6.36 5.16
N GLY A 113 14.15 -5.29 5.43
CA GLY A 113 14.42 -4.31 6.47
C GLY A 113 14.32 -4.85 7.91
N GLY A 114 13.79 -6.06 8.10
CA GLY A 114 13.79 -6.77 9.40
C GLY A 114 12.77 -6.27 10.44
N ILE A 115 11.89 -5.34 10.08
CA ILE A 115 10.79 -4.89 10.96
C ILE A 115 9.61 -5.84 10.77
N PHE A 116 9.31 -6.61 11.82
CA PHE A 116 8.32 -7.70 11.77
C PHE A 116 6.93 -7.23 11.30
N GLU A 117 6.42 -6.13 11.84
CA GLU A 117 5.09 -5.60 11.50
C GLU A 117 5.00 -5.19 10.03
N GLN A 118 6.04 -4.57 9.49
CA GLN A 118 6.12 -4.20 8.08
C GLN A 118 6.15 -5.43 7.18
N GLY A 119 6.97 -6.42 7.53
CA GLY A 119 7.04 -7.71 6.85
C GLY A 119 5.68 -8.39 6.81
N TYR A 120 4.97 -8.44 7.93
CA TYR A 120 3.62 -9.03 8.02
C TYR A 120 2.60 -8.35 7.11
N ILE A 121 2.59 -7.01 7.07
CA ILE A 121 1.69 -6.25 6.18
C ILE A 121 2.06 -6.51 4.70
N CYS A 122 3.35 -6.53 4.36
CA CYS A 122 3.81 -6.88 3.02
C CYS A 122 3.34 -8.28 2.61
N LEU A 123 3.43 -9.26 3.52
CA LEU A 123 2.96 -10.62 3.26
C LEU A 123 1.45 -10.70 3.01
N LYS A 124 0.65 -9.92 3.74
CA LYS A 124 -0.79 -9.81 3.47
C LYS A 124 -1.05 -9.26 2.05
N HIS A 125 -0.32 -8.24 1.64
CA HIS A 125 -0.44 -7.68 0.30
C HIS A 125 -0.01 -8.69 -0.78
N ILE A 126 1.08 -9.43 -0.55
CA ILE A 126 1.55 -10.48 -1.45
C ILE A 126 0.52 -11.62 -1.54
N ALA A 127 -0.04 -12.06 -0.41
CA ALA A 127 -1.07 -13.09 -0.39
C ALA A 127 -2.30 -12.67 -1.20
N LEU A 128 -2.69 -11.40 -1.10
CA LEU A 128 -3.79 -10.84 -1.89
C LEU A 128 -3.47 -10.84 -3.39
N LEU A 129 -2.25 -10.46 -3.78
CA LEU A 129 -1.81 -10.53 -5.18
C LEU A 129 -1.74 -11.96 -5.69
N ALA A 130 -1.19 -12.89 -4.91
CA ALA A 130 -1.08 -14.30 -5.25
C ALA A 130 -2.45 -14.95 -5.45
N SER A 131 -3.45 -14.58 -4.65
CA SER A 131 -4.83 -15.07 -4.83
C SER A 131 -5.47 -14.58 -6.13
N ARG A 132 -5.07 -13.40 -6.62
CA ARG A 132 -5.59 -12.80 -7.86
C ARG A 132 -4.87 -13.31 -9.10
N SER A 133 -3.57 -13.58 -9.02
CA SER A 133 -2.73 -13.97 -10.15
C SER A 133 -1.69 -15.03 -9.73
N PRO A 134 -2.13 -16.29 -9.49
CA PRO A 134 -1.25 -17.37 -8.99
C PRO A 134 -0.05 -17.63 -9.91
N SER A 135 -0.22 -17.53 -11.23
CA SER A 135 0.81 -17.80 -12.23
C SER A 135 2.01 -16.86 -12.14
N VAL A 136 1.80 -15.63 -11.71
CA VAL A 136 2.87 -14.61 -11.58
C VAL A 136 3.78 -14.92 -10.40
N PHE A 137 3.26 -15.63 -9.39
CA PHE A 137 3.98 -15.95 -8.15
C PHE A 137 4.58 -17.34 -8.09
N ALA A 138 4.26 -18.23 -9.04
CA ALA A 138 4.68 -19.63 -9.00
C ALA A 138 6.20 -19.79 -8.83
N ASP A 139 7.00 -18.96 -9.49
CA ASP A 139 8.46 -19.04 -9.47
C ASP A 139 9.10 -18.34 -8.25
N GLU A 140 8.40 -17.41 -7.65
CA GLU A 140 8.94 -16.55 -6.58
C GLU A 140 8.45 -16.90 -5.18
N PHE A 141 7.45 -17.77 -5.08
CA PHE A 141 6.86 -18.18 -3.80
C PHE A 141 7.91 -18.69 -2.80
N LYS A 142 8.94 -19.38 -3.29
CA LYS A 142 10.05 -19.88 -2.45
C LYS A 142 10.82 -18.76 -1.78
N HIS A 143 11.06 -17.64 -2.46
CA HIS A 143 11.77 -16.49 -1.89
C HIS A 143 11.01 -15.84 -0.74
N PHE A 144 9.70 -15.70 -0.89
CA PHE A 144 8.85 -15.15 0.17
C PHE A 144 8.73 -16.12 1.34
N TYR A 145 8.57 -17.41 1.06
CA TYR A 145 8.39 -18.43 2.10
C TYR A 145 9.64 -18.63 2.96
N CYS A 146 10.82 -18.69 2.36
CA CYS A 146 12.08 -18.84 3.10
C CYS A 146 12.34 -17.65 4.03
N ARG A 147 12.11 -16.41 3.56
CA ARG A 147 12.29 -15.22 4.39
C ARG A 147 11.23 -15.08 5.48
N CYS A 148 10.01 -15.52 5.25
CA CYS A 148 8.97 -15.58 6.27
C CYS A 148 9.34 -16.57 7.38
N GLY A 149 9.88 -17.73 7.02
CA GLY A 149 10.35 -18.73 7.98
C GLY A 149 11.48 -18.21 8.86
N GLU A 150 12.45 -17.51 8.29
CA GLU A 150 13.55 -16.92 9.04
C GLU A 150 13.08 -15.83 10.02
N GLN A 151 12.12 -14.99 9.62
CA GLN A 151 11.58 -13.93 10.48
C GLN A 151 10.67 -14.49 11.59
N LEU A 152 9.88 -15.51 11.30
CA LEU A 152 9.03 -16.17 12.30
C LEU A 152 9.84 -16.97 13.33
N VAL A 153 10.92 -17.62 12.92
CA VAL A 153 11.82 -18.38 13.80
C VAL A 153 12.78 -17.46 14.55
N GLY A 154 13.23 -16.35 13.92
CA GLY A 154 14.10 -15.35 14.57
C GLY A 154 13.40 -14.54 15.65
N GLY A 155 12.10 -14.28 15.53
CA GLY A 155 11.29 -13.57 16.54
C GLY A 155 11.00 -14.39 17.80
N GLY A 156 11.13 -15.71 17.73
CA GLY A 156 10.86 -16.61 18.86
C GLY A 156 11.95 -16.67 19.94
N ARG A 157 13.14 -16.15 19.70
CA ARG A 157 14.25 -16.19 20.67
C ARG A 157 14.23 -15.12 21.76
N GLY A 158 13.24 -14.23 21.77
CA GLY A 158 13.09 -13.15 22.76
C GLY A 158 12.09 -13.42 23.89
N TRP A 159 11.35 -14.52 23.87
CA TRP A 159 10.25 -14.77 24.83
C TRP A 159 10.53 -15.80 25.90
N GLU A 160 11.65 -16.53 25.86
CA GLU A 160 11.98 -17.56 26.85
C GLU A 160 12.64 -17.05 28.14
N GLY A 161 12.62 -15.76 28.41
CA GLY A 161 13.34 -15.17 29.55
C GLY A 161 12.52 -14.36 30.54
N ARG A 162 11.17 -14.45 30.58
CA ARG A 162 10.38 -13.82 31.66
C ARG A 162 9.09 -14.61 31.94
N LEU A 163 9.25 -15.60 32.79
CA LEU A 163 8.25 -16.07 33.73
C LEU A 163 8.81 -15.88 35.15
#